data_d5b4c43e913e3a037932fe29dfd58cd6
#
_entry.id   d5b4c43e913e3a037932fe29dfd58cd6
#
_cell.length_a   1.000
_cell.length_b   1.000
_cell.length_c   1.000
_cell.angle_alpha   90.00
_cell.angle_beta   90.00
_cell.angle_gamma   90.00
#
_symmetry.space_group_name_H-M   'P 1'
#
loop_
_entity.id
_entity.type
_entity.pdbx_description
1 polymer ?
#
loop_
_entity_poly.entity_id
_entity_poly.type
_entity_poly.pdbx_seq_one_letter_code
_entity_poly.pdbx_strand_id
1 'polypeptide(L)'
;GKKLTKDQIKTFWKSDDLDLVIDSLVKKGYLKNFENTFNPVAGNMSFEVFKFLDPNSISITIVSSDANRLGVVQNGIPRRITPRECARIQGFPDKFRLNKIDAISYKQIGNSVSVPVVKALLKELLIKN
;
A
#
# COMPACT_ATOMS: atom_id res chain seq x y z
N GLY A 1 -7.04 -10.36 19.47
CA GLY A 1 -6.15 -10.56 18.34
C GLY A 1 -5.05 -11.57 18.71
N LYS A 2 -4.57 -12.32 17.73
CA LYS A 2 -3.50 -13.29 17.94
C LYS A 2 -2.20 -12.55 18.27
N LYS A 3 -1.61 -12.82 19.43
CA LYS A 3 -0.28 -12.30 19.79
C LYS A 3 0.76 -13.03 18.91
N LEU A 4 1.64 -12.29 18.26
CA LEU A 4 2.71 -12.83 17.42
C LEU A 4 4.04 -12.68 18.12
N THR A 5 4.87 -13.74 18.12
CA THR A 5 6.27 -13.66 18.55
C THR A 5 7.14 -13.11 17.42
N LYS A 6 8.37 -12.63 17.77
CA LYS A 6 9.35 -12.19 16.75
C LYS A 6 9.59 -13.27 15.69
N ASP A 7 9.71 -14.54 16.08
CA ASP A 7 9.96 -15.64 15.15
C ASP A 7 8.79 -15.86 14.18
N GLN A 8 7.56 -15.70 14.67
CA GLN A 8 6.37 -15.75 13.82
C GLN A 8 6.32 -14.58 12.83
N ILE A 9 6.71 -13.38 13.27
CA ILE A 9 6.82 -12.21 12.38
C ILE A 9 7.91 -12.45 11.33
N LYS A 10 9.05 -13.05 11.71
CA LYS A 10 10.15 -13.39 10.81
C LYS A 10 9.75 -14.37 9.70
N THR A 11 8.78 -15.24 9.96
CA THR A 11 8.25 -16.18 8.94
C THR A 11 7.52 -15.45 7.81
N PHE A 12 6.83 -14.35 8.14
CA PHE A 12 6.10 -13.54 7.17
C PHE A 12 6.96 -12.42 6.56
N TRP A 13 7.95 -11.98 7.30
CA TRP A 13 8.74 -10.81 6.96
C TRP A 13 10.22 -11.17 6.89
N LYS A 14 10.67 -11.52 5.71
CA LYS A 14 12.07 -11.83 5.44
C LYS A 14 12.87 -10.52 5.28
N SER A 15 13.28 -9.92 6.37
CA SER A 15 14.15 -8.75 6.38
C SER A 15 15.34 -9.02 7.30
N ASP A 16 16.54 -8.64 6.84
CA ASP A 16 17.76 -8.75 7.66
C ASP A 16 17.72 -7.80 8.87
N ASP A 17 16.92 -6.72 8.77
CA ASP A 17 16.76 -5.70 9.83
C ASP A 17 15.39 -5.80 10.53
N LEU A 18 14.96 -7.01 10.87
CA LEU A 18 13.63 -7.25 11.45
C LEU A 18 13.36 -6.41 12.71
N ASP A 19 14.38 -6.19 13.55
CA ASP A 19 14.23 -5.42 14.79
C ASP A 19 13.93 -3.95 14.49
N LEU A 20 14.61 -3.34 13.53
CA LEU A 20 14.33 -1.98 13.09
C LEU A 20 12.92 -1.83 12.51
N VAL A 21 12.47 -2.83 11.77
CA VAL A 21 11.12 -2.86 11.21
C VAL A 21 10.08 -2.93 12.32
N ILE A 22 10.24 -3.84 13.28
CA ILE A 22 9.34 -4.00 14.42
C ILE A 22 9.30 -2.70 15.23
N ASP A 23 10.44 -2.11 15.55
CA ASP A 23 10.53 -0.86 16.30
C ASP A 23 9.84 0.30 15.56
N SER A 24 10.01 0.38 14.25
CA SER A 24 9.31 1.35 13.41
C SER A 24 7.80 1.14 13.43
N LEU A 25 7.33 -0.10 13.34
CA LEU A 25 5.90 -0.43 13.39
C LEU A 25 5.29 -0.15 14.76
N VAL A 26 6.03 -0.43 15.85
CA VAL A 26 5.61 -0.10 17.22
C VAL A 26 5.55 1.42 17.40
N LYS A 27 6.60 2.14 16.99
CA LYS A 27 6.66 3.61 17.07
C LYS A 27 5.53 4.28 16.29
N LYS A 28 5.15 3.73 15.15
CA LYS A 28 4.04 4.21 14.31
C LYS A 28 2.67 3.71 14.79
N GLY A 29 2.60 2.91 15.84
CA GLY A 29 1.35 2.41 16.40
C GLY A 29 0.68 1.27 15.63
N TYR A 30 1.37 0.64 14.67
CA TYR A 30 0.85 -0.51 13.92
C TYR A 30 0.98 -1.83 14.68
N LEU A 31 1.95 -1.91 15.60
CA LEU A 31 2.12 -3.01 16.52
C LEU A 31 2.08 -2.49 17.96
N LYS A 32 1.44 -3.22 18.85
CA LYS A 32 1.59 -3.07 20.29
C LYS A 32 2.53 -4.14 20.79
N ASN A 33 3.62 -3.71 21.45
CA ASN A 33 4.53 -4.62 22.15
C ASN A 33 3.99 -4.93 23.55
N PHE A 34 3.89 -6.20 23.88
CA PHE A 34 3.51 -6.67 25.19
C PHE A 34 4.37 -7.89 25.56
N GLU A 35 5.33 -7.72 26.46
CA GLU A 35 6.21 -8.80 26.96
C GLU A 35 6.79 -9.69 25.84
N ASN A 36 7.50 -9.07 24.86
CA ASN A 36 8.07 -9.74 23.69
C ASN A 36 7.06 -10.41 22.74
N THR A 37 5.79 -10.10 22.86
CA THR A 37 4.76 -10.45 21.88
C THR A 37 4.21 -9.18 21.23
N PHE A 38 3.86 -9.28 19.97
CA PHE A 38 3.39 -8.16 19.16
C PHE A 38 1.96 -8.40 18.70
N ASN A 39 1.09 -7.43 18.98
CA ASN A 39 -0.27 -7.44 18.48
C ASN A 39 -0.41 -6.46 17.33
N PRO A 40 -0.83 -6.90 16.13
CA PRO A 40 -1.28 -5.98 15.12
C PRO A 40 -2.46 -5.17 15.64
N VAL A 41 -2.38 -3.86 15.51
CA VAL A 41 -3.47 -2.98 15.90
C VAL A 41 -4.47 -2.96 14.76
N ALA A 42 -5.57 -3.70 14.90
CA ALA A 42 -6.66 -3.73 13.93
C ALA A 42 -7.68 -2.64 14.24
N GLY A 43 -8.16 -1.99 13.20
CA GLY A 43 -9.41 -1.20 13.27
C GLY A 43 -9.32 0.22 13.78
N ASN A 44 -8.15 0.77 14.02
CA ASN A 44 -8.06 2.19 14.38
C ASN A 44 -7.89 3.05 13.13
N MET A 45 -8.85 3.92 12.86
CA MET A 45 -8.92 4.80 11.68
C MET A 45 -7.79 5.84 11.59
N SER A 46 -6.94 5.94 12.60
CA SER A 46 -5.85 6.92 12.69
C SER A 46 -4.51 6.46 12.13
N PHE A 47 -4.43 5.26 11.52
CA PHE A 47 -3.18 4.79 10.93
C PHE A 47 -2.83 5.51 9.63
N GLU A 48 -1.58 5.88 9.51
CA GLU A 48 -1.03 6.45 8.29
C GLU A 48 -1.10 5.46 7.10
N VAL A 49 -0.88 4.18 7.38
CA VAL A 49 -1.02 3.08 6.42
C VAL A 49 -2.03 2.07 6.94
N PHE A 50 -3.03 1.82 6.15
CA PHE A 50 -4.10 0.86 6.47
C PHE A 50 -3.80 -0.54 5.90
N LYS A 51 -3.10 -0.61 4.77
CA LYS A 51 -2.73 -1.88 4.13
C LYS A 51 -1.38 -1.77 3.43
N PHE A 52 -0.53 -2.77 3.66
CA PHE A 52 0.73 -2.92 2.93
C PHE A 52 0.52 -3.74 1.66
N LEU A 53 1.12 -3.27 0.57
CA LEU A 53 1.15 -3.96 -0.70
C LEU A 53 2.29 -4.97 -0.70
N ASP A 54 2.02 -6.19 -1.16
CA ASP A 54 3.04 -7.20 -1.40
C ASP A 54 3.66 -6.97 -2.79
N PRO A 55 4.97 -6.73 -2.89
CA PRO A 55 5.63 -6.49 -4.19
C PRO A 55 5.61 -7.71 -5.12
N ASN A 56 5.36 -8.91 -4.58
CA ASN A 56 5.31 -10.16 -5.33
C ASN A 56 3.87 -10.61 -5.66
N SER A 57 2.88 -9.77 -5.39
CA SER A 57 1.48 -10.10 -5.60
C SER A 57 0.74 -9.02 -6.41
N ILE A 58 -0.48 -9.33 -6.78
CA ILE A 58 -1.36 -8.38 -7.46
C ILE A 58 -1.78 -7.29 -6.48
N SER A 59 -1.71 -6.03 -6.91
CA SER A 59 -2.20 -4.91 -6.11
C SER A 59 -3.70 -5.01 -5.88
N ILE A 60 -4.12 -4.55 -4.72
CA ILE A 60 -5.56 -4.36 -4.44
C ILE A 60 -6.12 -3.24 -5.30
N THR A 61 -7.44 -3.21 -5.42
CA THR A 61 -8.15 -2.09 -6.05
C THR A 61 -7.87 -0.78 -5.31
N ILE A 62 -7.46 0.23 -6.05
CA ILE A 62 -7.22 1.57 -5.51
C ILE A 62 -8.53 2.34 -5.53
N VAL A 63 -8.98 2.78 -4.36
CA VAL A 63 -10.19 3.59 -4.20
C VAL A 63 -9.85 4.95 -3.59
N SER A 64 -10.66 5.96 -3.87
CA SER A 64 -10.37 7.35 -3.48
C SER A 64 -10.29 7.59 -1.98
N SER A 65 -10.99 6.79 -1.18
CA SER A 65 -10.98 6.88 0.28
C SER A 65 -9.67 6.36 0.90
N ASP A 66 -9.00 5.40 0.24
CA ASP A 66 -7.91 4.64 0.84
C ASP A 66 -6.58 4.73 0.08
N ALA A 67 -6.57 5.33 -1.12
CA ALA A 67 -5.38 5.45 -1.95
C ALA A 67 -4.19 6.09 -1.21
N ASN A 68 -4.45 7.06 -0.35
CA ASN A 68 -3.45 7.74 0.47
C ASN A 68 -3.02 6.94 1.72
N ARG A 69 -3.59 5.76 1.96
CA ARG A 69 -3.34 4.92 3.14
C ARG A 69 -2.73 3.56 2.80
N LEU A 70 -2.30 3.40 1.56
CA LEU A 70 -1.58 2.22 1.12
C LEU A 70 -0.08 2.39 1.39
N GLY A 71 0.58 1.33 1.77
CA GLY A 71 2.01 1.35 2.07
C GLY A 71 2.78 0.22 1.43
N VAL A 72 4.08 0.37 1.44
CA VAL A 72 5.06 -0.64 1.04
C VAL A 72 6.16 -0.70 2.08
N VAL A 73 6.86 -1.82 2.11
CA VAL A 73 8.09 -1.95 2.87
C VAL A 73 9.25 -1.89 1.89
N GLN A 74 10.10 -0.90 2.06
CA GLN A 74 11.28 -0.71 1.24
C GLN A 74 12.52 -0.73 2.13
N ASN A 75 13.44 -1.64 1.86
CA ASN A 75 14.65 -1.82 2.69
C ASN A 75 14.35 -1.99 4.19
N GLY A 76 13.31 -2.78 4.50
CA GLY A 76 12.86 -3.00 5.86
C GLY A 76 12.09 -1.83 6.50
N ILE A 77 11.94 -0.70 5.81
CA ILE A 77 11.27 0.50 6.34
C ILE A 77 9.86 0.59 5.74
N PRO A 78 8.82 0.56 6.59
CA PRO A 78 7.46 0.78 6.13
C PRO A 78 7.24 2.26 5.77
N ARG A 79 6.68 2.52 4.60
CA ARG A 79 6.29 3.85 4.15
C ARG A 79 5.00 3.83 3.35
N ARG A 80 4.35 4.97 3.28
CA ARG A 80 3.22 5.17 2.37
C ARG A 80 3.72 5.17 0.92
N ILE A 81 2.91 4.64 0.00
CA ILE A 81 3.16 4.82 -1.43
C ILE A 81 2.97 6.29 -1.81
N THR A 82 3.75 6.75 -2.78
CA THR A 82 3.62 8.10 -3.31
C THR A 82 2.46 8.19 -4.31
N PRO A 83 1.92 9.41 -4.60
CA PRO A 83 0.92 9.57 -5.66
C PRO A 83 1.41 9.04 -7.02
N ARG A 84 2.71 9.17 -7.32
CA ARG A 84 3.29 8.64 -8.56
C ARG A 84 3.27 7.11 -8.61
N GLU A 85 3.60 6.45 -7.52
CA GLU A 85 3.50 4.98 -7.42
C GLU A 85 2.04 4.52 -7.54
N CYS A 86 1.12 5.25 -6.90
CA CYS A 86 -0.31 4.99 -7.01
C CYS A 86 -0.80 5.10 -8.47
N ALA A 87 -0.35 6.13 -9.20
CA ALA A 87 -0.68 6.32 -10.61
C ALA A 87 -0.11 5.19 -11.50
N ARG A 88 1.12 4.74 -11.23
CA ARG A 88 1.74 3.60 -11.93
C ARG A 88 0.95 2.31 -11.73
N ILE A 89 0.46 2.04 -10.52
CA ILE A 89 -0.38 0.87 -10.23
C ILE A 89 -1.68 0.91 -11.07
N GLN A 90 -2.26 2.09 -11.27
CA GLN A 90 -3.42 2.28 -12.17
C GLN A 90 -3.07 2.27 -13.67
N GLY A 91 -1.78 2.17 -14.00
CA GLY A 91 -1.30 2.12 -15.39
C GLY A 91 -1.18 3.48 -16.07
N PHE A 92 -1.17 4.58 -15.33
CA PHE A 92 -0.87 5.89 -15.90
C PHE A 92 0.61 5.99 -16.29
N PRO A 93 0.92 6.58 -17.44
CA PRO A 93 2.31 6.79 -17.86
C PRO A 93 3.01 7.82 -16.97
N ASP A 94 4.34 7.70 -16.82
CA ASP A 94 5.12 8.62 -15.98
C ASP A 94 5.04 10.09 -16.39
N LYS A 95 4.79 10.36 -17.65
CA LYS A 95 4.55 11.73 -18.18
C LYS A 95 3.19 12.32 -17.76
N PHE A 96 2.29 11.52 -17.19
CA PHE A 96 1.01 12.04 -16.72
C PHE A 96 1.22 13.03 -15.58
N ARG A 97 0.66 14.23 -15.72
CA ARG A 97 0.80 15.29 -14.72
C ARG A 97 -0.14 15.06 -13.55
N LEU A 98 0.45 14.92 -12.37
CA LEU A 98 -0.28 14.88 -11.10
C LEU A 98 -0.51 16.28 -10.57
N ASN A 99 -1.49 16.43 -9.69
CA ASN A 99 -1.69 17.67 -8.95
C ASN A 99 -0.49 17.93 -8.02
N LYS A 100 -0.20 19.20 -7.73
CA LYS A 100 0.85 19.59 -6.79
C LYS A 100 0.53 19.20 -5.34
N ILE A 101 -0.75 19.04 -5.03
CA ILE A 101 -1.24 18.63 -3.71
C ILE A 101 -1.49 17.13 -3.73
N ASP A 102 -0.73 16.38 -2.96
CA ASP A 102 -0.77 14.92 -2.92
C ASP A 102 -2.16 14.37 -2.59
N ALA A 103 -2.86 14.97 -1.64
CA ALA A 103 -4.21 14.55 -1.25
C ALA A 103 -5.20 14.60 -2.45
N ILE A 104 -5.06 15.61 -3.31
CA ILE A 104 -5.89 15.73 -4.52
C ILE A 104 -5.48 14.64 -5.52
N SER A 105 -4.19 14.41 -5.71
CA SER A 105 -3.68 13.37 -6.60
C SER A 105 -4.17 11.99 -6.20
N TYR A 106 -4.09 11.61 -4.93
CA TYR A 106 -4.61 10.33 -4.44
C TYR A 106 -6.11 10.19 -4.72
N LYS A 107 -6.89 11.23 -4.44
CA LYS A 107 -8.33 11.22 -4.68
C LYS A 107 -8.67 11.06 -6.16
N GLN A 108 -7.97 11.77 -7.03
CA GLN A 108 -8.16 11.68 -8.48
C GLN A 108 -7.80 10.29 -9.01
N ILE A 109 -6.66 9.74 -8.59
CA ILE A 109 -6.22 8.39 -9.00
C ILE A 109 -7.19 7.33 -8.49
N GLY A 110 -7.63 7.43 -7.24
CA GLY A 110 -8.58 6.49 -6.66
C GLY A 110 -9.98 6.55 -7.28
N ASN A 111 -10.39 7.68 -7.86
CA ASN A 111 -11.62 7.83 -8.64
C ASN A 111 -11.45 7.41 -10.10
N SER A 112 -10.22 7.15 -10.55
CA SER A 112 -9.94 6.72 -11.92
C SER A 112 -10.15 5.21 -12.08
N VAL A 113 -10.04 4.76 -13.31
CA VAL A 113 -10.09 3.34 -13.68
C VAL A 113 -8.71 2.88 -14.15
N SER A 114 -8.46 1.57 -14.11
CA SER A 114 -7.22 0.99 -14.63
C SER A 114 -7.08 1.25 -16.14
N VAL A 115 -6.06 2.02 -16.51
CA VAL A 115 -5.80 2.41 -17.91
C VAL A 115 -5.61 1.20 -18.83
N PRO A 116 -4.85 0.13 -18.47
CA PRO A 116 -4.72 -1.06 -19.30
C PRO A 116 -6.03 -1.79 -19.55
N VAL A 117 -6.92 -1.86 -18.55
CA VAL A 117 -8.22 -2.53 -18.67
C VAL A 117 -9.11 -1.79 -19.65
N VAL A 118 -9.25 -0.47 -19.50
CA VAL A 118 -10.06 0.34 -20.42
C VAL A 118 -9.50 0.28 -21.83
N LYS A 119 -8.17 0.31 -21.99
CA LYS A 119 -7.52 0.17 -23.29
C LYS A 119 -7.82 -1.18 -23.95
N ALA A 120 -7.82 -2.26 -23.18
CA ALA A 120 -8.16 -3.60 -23.71
C ALA A 120 -9.62 -3.67 -24.15
N LEU A 121 -10.55 -3.16 -23.33
CA LEU A 121 -11.97 -3.11 -23.66
C LEU A 121 -12.25 -2.29 -24.94
N LEU A 122 -11.65 -1.12 -25.05
CA LEU A 122 -11.82 -0.27 -26.24
C LEU A 122 -11.28 -0.92 -27.51
N LYS A 123 -10.14 -1.62 -27.42
CA LYS A 123 -9.63 -2.40 -28.56
C LYS A 123 -10.63 -3.44 -29.03
N GLU A 124 -11.19 -4.22 -28.11
CA GLU A 124 -12.20 -5.24 -28.44
C GLU A 124 -13.45 -4.63 -29.09
N LEU A 125 -13.95 -3.53 -28.54
CA LEU A 125 -15.13 -2.83 -29.06
C LEU A 125 -14.90 -2.24 -30.46
N LEU A 126 -13.69 -1.70 -30.72
CA LEU A 126 -13.38 -1.09 -32.02
C LEU A 126 -13.04 -2.11 -33.11
N ILE A 127 -12.54 -3.30 -32.73
CA ILE A 127 -12.21 -4.35 -33.71
C ILE A 127 -13.49 -5.11 -34.13
N LYS A 128 -14.48 -5.21 -33.26
CA LYS A 128 -15.75 -5.92 -33.54
C LYS A 128 -16.78 -5.10 -34.30
N ASN A 129 -16.50 -3.86 -34.54
CA ASN A 129 -17.30 -2.97 -35.36
C ASN A 129 -16.55 -2.58 -36.63
#